data_afee71897b6837ec5e2f27b3d95f2e2f
#
_entry.id   afee71897b6837ec5e2f27b3d95f2e2f
#
_cell.length_a   1.000
_cell.length_b   1.000
_cell.length_c   1.000
_cell.angle_alpha   90.00
_cell.angle_beta   90.00
_cell.angle_gamma   90.00
#
_symmetry.space_group_name_H-M   'P 1'
#
loop_
_entity.id
_entity.type
_entity.pdbx_description
1 polymer ?
#
loop_
_entity_poly.entity_id
_entity_poly.type
_entity_poly.pdbx_seq_one_letter_code
_entity_poly.pdbx_strand_id
1 'polypeptide(L)'
;MKRIDFENGTITGNILGAALPMLVAQLLNLLYNVVDRIYIARIPGEGTAALGAVGLCFPLIVIITAFANLFGSGGAPLFSIYRGKKKEPEAVCIMNTSFTMLSASALILMVIGMCFARPLLILFGASSEALTYALPYLMVYLIGTLPSMLSVGMNPFINAQGYSVIGMTSVAIGAVANLLLDPLFIFVLGFGIRGAAIATVLSQLLSVVFVLYFLTKKSELKVRLLHKDEIPKCINYAKNITSLGTAGFIMQITNSLVTICCNNVLSVTGGDIYISVMTIVSSVRQLVETPIYAMNEGTSPILSYNYGAVRPARVRKAILVLGMMILAYTAVMWSLIILVPGTLIRIFTSDTSLVQDTIPALNQYFAAFIFMDLQYIGQTVFKSLNKKKQAIFFSLLRKVFIVVPLTYLMPYALHMGTRGVFLAEPVSNVIGGSLCFITMLCTVLPELKRMEK
;
A
#
# COMPACT_ATOMS: atom_id res chain seq x y z
N MET A 1 26.89 1.01 -7.67
CA MET A 1 25.46 0.62 -7.69
C MET A 1 24.82 1.20 -8.94
N LYS A 2 24.12 0.37 -9.72
CA LYS A 2 23.52 0.84 -10.98
C LYS A 2 22.30 1.69 -10.68
N ARG A 3 22.34 2.97 -11.04
CA ARG A 3 21.25 3.92 -10.95
C ARG A 3 20.42 3.87 -12.22
N ILE A 4 19.12 3.98 -12.12
CA ILE A 4 18.21 4.09 -13.27
C ILE A 4 18.32 5.52 -13.82
N ASP A 5 18.65 5.66 -15.10
CA ASP A 5 18.68 6.94 -15.78
C ASP A 5 17.30 7.30 -16.33
N PHE A 6 16.55 8.11 -15.58
CA PHE A 6 15.21 8.57 -15.98
C PHE A 6 15.26 9.52 -17.19
N GLU A 7 16.41 10.15 -17.44
CA GLU A 7 16.57 11.16 -18.47
C GLU A 7 16.84 10.55 -19.86
N ASN A 8 17.82 9.65 -19.95
CA ASN A 8 18.31 9.14 -21.25
C ASN A 8 18.02 7.65 -21.45
N GLY A 9 17.80 6.90 -20.37
CA GLY A 9 17.50 5.48 -20.44
C GLY A 9 16.22 5.17 -21.21
N THR A 10 16.10 3.96 -21.74
CA THR A 10 14.88 3.51 -22.41
C THR A 10 13.72 3.42 -21.40
N ILE A 11 12.53 3.86 -21.78
CA ILE A 11 11.37 3.89 -20.87
C ILE A 11 11.05 2.48 -20.35
N THR A 12 10.99 1.49 -21.22
CA THR A 12 10.72 0.10 -20.84
C THR A 12 11.78 -0.45 -19.88
N GLY A 13 13.07 -0.21 -20.19
CA GLY A 13 14.17 -0.63 -19.31
C GLY A 13 14.13 0.05 -17.94
N ASN A 14 13.77 1.33 -17.90
CA ASN A 14 13.63 2.08 -16.65
C ASN A 14 12.45 1.54 -15.82
N ILE A 15 11.30 1.27 -16.45
CA ILE A 15 10.12 0.72 -15.75
C ILE A 15 10.43 -0.67 -15.20
N LEU A 16 11.00 -1.58 -16.00
CA LEU A 16 11.38 -2.91 -15.54
C LEU A 16 12.45 -2.85 -14.46
N GLY A 17 13.46 -2.00 -14.62
CA GLY A 17 14.53 -1.82 -13.64
C GLY A 17 14.03 -1.25 -12.28
N ALA A 18 12.90 -0.54 -12.28
CA ALA A 18 12.27 -0.07 -11.06
C ALA A 18 11.22 -1.05 -10.52
N ALA A 19 10.36 -1.59 -11.38
CA ALA A 19 9.24 -2.45 -10.98
C ALA A 19 9.68 -3.81 -10.45
N LEU A 20 10.72 -4.45 -11.04
CA LEU A 20 11.17 -5.76 -10.58
C LEU A 20 11.73 -5.75 -9.14
N PRO A 21 12.62 -4.83 -8.74
CA PRO A 21 13.03 -4.73 -7.34
C PRO A 21 11.85 -4.43 -6.41
N MET A 22 10.91 -3.57 -6.83
CA MET A 22 9.73 -3.28 -6.03
C MET A 22 8.82 -4.49 -5.87
N LEU A 23 8.66 -5.30 -6.93
CA LEU A 23 7.91 -6.56 -6.85
C LEU A 23 8.55 -7.50 -5.82
N VAL A 24 9.87 -7.67 -5.87
CA VAL A 24 10.58 -8.50 -4.88
C VAL A 24 10.38 -7.96 -3.47
N ALA A 25 10.48 -6.65 -3.27
CA ALA A 25 10.22 -6.01 -1.99
C ALA A 25 8.80 -6.30 -1.45
N GLN A 26 7.80 -6.18 -2.32
CA GLN A 26 6.39 -6.45 -1.94
C GLN A 26 6.16 -7.93 -1.62
N LEU A 27 6.75 -8.85 -2.38
CA LEU A 27 6.66 -10.28 -2.11
C LEU A 27 7.35 -10.65 -0.79
N LEU A 28 8.53 -10.08 -0.50
CA LEU A 28 9.21 -10.25 0.78
C LEU A 28 8.36 -9.72 1.95
N ASN A 29 7.72 -8.57 1.76
CA ASN A 29 6.83 -7.96 2.74
C ASN A 29 5.62 -8.86 3.03
N LEU A 30 5.03 -9.44 1.99
CA LEU A 30 3.92 -10.38 2.12
C LEU A 30 4.36 -11.67 2.82
N LEU A 31 5.53 -12.20 2.44
CA LEU A 31 6.08 -13.41 3.02
C LEU A 31 6.35 -13.27 4.53
N TYR A 32 7.03 -12.19 4.94
CA TYR A 32 7.33 -12.02 6.36
C TYR A 32 6.05 -11.84 7.18
N ASN A 33 5.03 -11.12 6.69
CA ASN A 33 3.74 -10.97 7.39
C ASN A 33 3.04 -12.32 7.61
N VAL A 34 3.13 -13.23 6.63
CA VAL A 34 2.57 -14.59 6.76
C VAL A 34 3.35 -15.41 7.77
N VAL A 35 4.68 -15.38 7.69
CA VAL A 35 5.56 -16.17 8.58
C VAL A 35 5.47 -15.69 10.02
N ASP A 36 5.44 -14.37 10.26
CA ASP A 36 5.22 -13.78 11.59
C ASP A 36 3.94 -14.32 12.25
N ARG A 37 2.83 -14.33 11.51
CA ARG A 37 1.56 -14.89 12.00
C ARG A 37 1.67 -16.39 12.30
N ILE A 38 2.42 -17.16 11.49
CA ILE A 38 2.65 -18.59 11.75
C ILE A 38 3.43 -18.79 13.05
N TYR A 39 4.45 -17.98 13.31
CA TYR A 39 5.21 -18.05 14.57
C TYR A 39 4.34 -17.69 15.76
N ILE A 40 3.56 -16.61 15.68
CA ILE A 40 2.63 -16.20 16.73
C ILE A 40 1.59 -17.30 17.02
N ALA A 41 1.02 -17.91 15.98
CA ALA A 41 0.05 -18.99 16.12
C ALA A 41 0.64 -20.24 16.79
N ARG A 42 1.96 -20.43 16.76
CA ARG A 42 2.68 -21.57 17.34
C ARG A 42 3.20 -21.31 18.75
N ILE A 43 2.88 -20.18 19.39
CA ILE A 43 3.24 -19.93 20.79
C ILE A 43 2.57 -21.00 21.67
N PRO A 44 3.36 -21.76 22.49
CA PRO A 44 2.81 -22.83 23.29
C PRO A 44 1.76 -22.35 24.31
N GLY A 45 0.57 -22.94 24.26
CA GLY A 45 -0.52 -22.62 25.19
C GLY A 45 -1.30 -21.34 24.90
N GLU A 46 -0.76 -20.41 24.10
CA GLU A 46 -1.33 -19.07 23.90
C GLU A 46 -1.56 -18.69 22.42
N GLY A 47 -1.15 -19.52 21.46
CA GLY A 47 -1.06 -19.18 20.04
C GLY A 47 -2.35 -18.62 19.43
N THR A 48 -3.51 -19.22 19.74
CA THR A 48 -4.80 -18.75 19.24
C THR A 48 -5.19 -17.39 19.81
N ALA A 49 -4.99 -17.21 21.12
CA ALA A 49 -5.29 -15.94 21.81
C ALA A 49 -4.33 -14.83 21.35
N ALA A 50 -3.04 -15.15 21.18
CA ALA A 50 -2.02 -14.25 20.67
C ALA A 50 -2.32 -13.79 19.24
N LEU A 51 -2.70 -14.70 18.35
CA LEU A 51 -3.06 -14.37 16.97
C LEU A 51 -4.30 -13.46 16.91
N GLY A 52 -5.31 -13.74 17.73
CA GLY A 52 -6.48 -12.89 17.88
C GLY A 52 -6.13 -11.48 18.40
N ALA A 53 -5.22 -11.40 19.37
CA ALA A 53 -4.73 -10.13 19.91
C ALA A 53 -4.01 -9.27 18.86
N VAL A 54 -3.16 -9.87 18.02
CA VAL A 54 -2.52 -9.16 16.89
C VAL A 54 -3.57 -8.65 15.91
N GLY A 55 -4.62 -9.44 15.64
CA GLY A 55 -5.75 -9.02 14.80
C GLY A 55 -6.44 -7.75 15.31
N LEU A 56 -6.61 -7.63 16.64
CA LEU A 56 -7.20 -6.44 17.29
C LEU A 56 -6.28 -5.21 17.19
N CYS A 57 -4.96 -5.38 17.09
CA CYS A 57 -4.00 -4.30 16.90
C CYS A 57 -3.92 -3.81 15.44
N PHE A 58 -4.38 -4.63 14.48
CA PHE A 58 -4.24 -4.37 13.04
C PHE A 58 -4.80 -3.02 12.58
N PRO A 59 -5.96 -2.52 13.03
CA PRO A 59 -6.46 -1.20 12.63
C PRO A 59 -5.51 -0.06 12.96
N LEU A 60 -4.83 -0.11 14.11
CA LEU A 60 -3.83 0.90 14.48
C LEU A 60 -2.58 0.81 13.59
N ILE A 61 -2.13 -0.40 13.26
CA ILE A 61 -1.01 -0.64 12.34
C ILE A 61 -1.33 -0.06 10.96
N VAL A 62 -2.57 -0.24 10.48
CA VAL A 62 -3.03 0.33 9.20
C VAL A 62 -3.02 1.85 9.24
N ILE A 63 -3.46 2.48 10.33
CA ILE A 63 -3.42 3.94 10.50
C ILE A 63 -1.97 4.45 10.44
N ILE A 64 -1.04 3.84 11.16
CA ILE A 64 0.38 4.20 11.13
C ILE A 64 0.94 4.12 9.70
N THR A 65 0.65 3.04 9.00
CA THR A 65 1.09 2.84 7.61
C THR A 65 0.43 3.84 6.65
N ALA A 66 -0.84 4.20 6.87
CA ALA A 66 -1.54 5.19 6.08
C ALA A 66 -0.88 6.57 6.20
N PHE A 67 -0.47 6.98 7.41
CA PHE A 67 0.26 8.23 7.62
C PHE A 67 1.68 8.17 7.02
N ALA A 68 2.38 7.03 7.08
CA ALA A 68 3.66 6.87 6.40
C ALA A 68 3.51 7.08 4.88
N ASN A 69 2.48 6.50 4.27
CA ASN A 69 2.16 6.67 2.86
C ASN A 69 1.67 8.09 2.52
N LEU A 70 0.95 8.76 3.42
CA LEU A 70 0.48 10.12 3.24
C LEU A 70 1.64 11.07 2.89
N PHE A 71 2.71 10.99 3.65
CA PHE A 71 3.86 11.90 3.50
C PHE A 71 4.95 11.36 2.58
N GLY A 72 5.16 10.04 2.55
CA GLY A 72 6.13 9.39 1.68
C GLY A 72 5.70 9.39 0.22
N SER A 73 4.60 8.72 -0.07
CA SER A 73 4.03 8.62 -1.42
C SER A 73 3.42 9.95 -1.91
N GLY A 74 3.09 10.89 -1.02
CA GLY A 74 2.69 12.25 -1.39
C GLY A 74 3.89 13.13 -1.78
N GLY A 75 5.04 12.95 -1.13
CA GLY A 75 6.23 13.74 -1.35
C GLY A 75 7.09 13.28 -2.54
N ALA A 76 7.24 11.98 -2.73
CA ALA A 76 8.14 11.42 -3.75
C ALA A 76 7.82 11.84 -5.20
N PRO A 77 6.55 11.91 -5.66
CA PRO A 77 6.23 12.43 -6.99
C PRO A 77 6.62 13.91 -7.13
N LEU A 78 6.34 14.74 -6.12
CA LEU A 78 6.73 16.15 -6.14
C LEU A 78 8.25 16.30 -6.20
N PHE A 79 8.99 15.55 -5.38
CA PHE A 79 10.44 15.48 -5.41
C PHE A 79 10.95 15.13 -6.82
N SER A 80 10.38 14.13 -7.47
CA SER A 80 10.77 13.71 -8.84
C SER A 80 10.46 14.78 -9.88
N ILE A 81 9.32 15.48 -9.78
CA ILE A 81 8.98 16.62 -10.67
C ILE A 81 10.02 17.73 -10.55
N TYR A 82 10.40 18.13 -9.32
CA TYR A 82 11.38 19.20 -9.12
C TYR A 82 12.79 18.78 -9.55
N ARG A 83 13.15 17.50 -9.41
CA ARG A 83 14.38 16.96 -10.00
C ARG A 83 14.36 17.05 -11.54
N GLY A 84 13.25 16.67 -12.17
CA GLY A 84 13.07 16.82 -13.61
C GLY A 84 13.23 18.28 -14.09
N LYS A 85 12.74 19.23 -13.29
CA LYS A 85 12.93 20.68 -13.53
C LYS A 85 14.36 21.18 -13.29
N LYS A 86 15.29 20.30 -12.90
CA LYS A 86 16.68 20.66 -12.50
C LYS A 86 16.71 21.63 -11.30
N LYS A 87 15.68 21.63 -10.46
CA LYS A 87 15.56 22.43 -9.24
C LYS A 87 15.88 21.57 -8.01
N GLU A 88 17.14 21.18 -7.88
CA GLU A 88 17.60 20.27 -6.81
C GLU A 88 17.40 20.82 -5.38
N PRO A 89 17.65 22.12 -5.10
CA PRO A 89 17.41 22.67 -3.76
C PRO A 89 15.95 22.52 -3.32
N GLU A 90 14.98 22.75 -4.23
CA GLU A 90 13.57 22.59 -3.94
C GLU A 90 13.20 21.11 -3.77
N ALA A 91 13.78 20.21 -4.58
CA ALA A 91 13.59 18.77 -4.41
C ALA A 91 14.09 18.31 -3.03
N VAL A 92 15.27 18.74 -2.59
CA VAL A 92 15.80 18.46 -1.25
C VAL A 92 14.88 19.02 -0.17
N CYS A 93 14.36 20.25 -0.33
CA CYS A 93 13.43 20.84 0.62
C CYS A 93 12.13 20.00 0.73
N ILE A 94 11.59 19.49 -0.37
CA ILE A 94 10.41 18.60 -0.36
C ILE A 94 10.72 17.30 0.41
N MET A 95 11.86 16.66 0.17
CA MET A 95 12.27 15.46 0.87
C MET A 95 12.44 15.69 2.37
N ASN A 96 13.10 16.82 2.75
CA ASN A 96 13.30 17.19 4.15
C ASN A 96 11.97 17.54 4.85
N THR A 97 11.04 18.18 4.13
CA THR A 97 9.69 18.46 4.63
C THR A 97 8.94 17.14 4.90
N SER A 98 8.99 16.19 3.97
CA SER A 98 8.38 14.87 4.19
C SER A 98 9.01 14.12 5.37
N PHE A 99 10.34 14.15 5.50
CA PHE A 99 11.05 13.57 6.63
C PHE A 99 10.60 14.16 7.97
N THR A 100 10.48 15.49 8.05
CA THR A 100 10.03 16.21 9.25
C THR A 100 8.57 15.87 9.58
N MET A 101 7.68 15.83 8.56
CA MET A 101 6.27 15.48 8.74
C MET A 101 6.10 14.03 9.18
N LEU A 102 6.87 13.10 8.61
CA LEU A 102 6.90 11.70 9.04
C LEU A 102 7.34 11.57 10.49
N SER A 103 8.43 12.24 10.88
CA SER A 103 8.97 12.19 12.24
C SER A 103 7.98 12.79 13.24
N ALA A 104 7.43 13.97 12.94
CA ALA A 104 6.49 14.64 13.83
C ALA A 104 5.18 13.82 14.01
N SER A 105 4.60 13.35 12.90
CA SER A 105 3.39 12.55 12.95
C SER A 105 3.61 11.19 13.61
N ALA A 106 4.77 10.56 13.43
CA ALA A 106 5.13 9.33 14.11
C ALA A 106 5.17 9.49 15.63
N LEU A 107 5.81 10.57 16.11
CA LEU A 107 5.85 10.89 17.55
C LEU A 107 4.45 11.18 18.11
N ILE A 108 3.63 11.95 17.37
CA ILE A 108 2.25 12.26 17.77
C ILE A 108 1.43 10.97 17.85
N LEU A 109 1.48 10.12 16.82
CA LEU A 109 0.75 8.85 16.78
C LEU A 109 1.24 7.88 17.86
N MET A 110 2.54 7.85 18.14
CA MET A 110 3.10 7.04 19.21
C MET A 110 2.54 7.49 20.58
N VAL A 111 2.58 8.78 20.89
CA VAL A 111 2.08 9.32 22.16
C VAL A 111 0.58 9.10 22.29
N ILE A 112 -0.21 9.46 21.27
CA ILE A 112 -1.67 9.26 21.29
C ILE A 112 -1.98 7.76 21.40
N GLY A 113 -1.31 6.92 20.61
CA GLY A 113 -1.48 5.47 20.65
C GLY A 113 -1.20 4.89 22.03
N MET A 114 -0.11 5.30 22.69
CA MET A 114 0.24 4.83 24.04
C MET A 114 -0.76 5.30 25.09
N CYS A 115 -1.19 6.58 25.06
CA CYS A 115 -2.18 7.12 26.00
C CYS A 115 -3.55 6.46 25.87
N PHE A 116 -3.94 6.11 24.64
CA PHE A 116 -5.27 5.57 24.33
C PHE A 116 -5.25 4.09 23.91
N ALA A 117 -4.14 3.36 24.10
CA ALA A 117 -4.01 1.96 23.70
C ALA A 117 -5.15 1.08 24.22
N ARG A 118 -5.41 1.13 25.54
CA ARG A 118 -6.47 0.32 26.17
C ARG A 118 -7.88 0.68 25.69
N PRO A 119 -8.33 1.95 25.71
CA PRO A 119 -9.67 2.30 25.19
C PRO A 119 -9.82 2.01 23.71
N LEU A 120 -8.79 2.16 22.88
CA LEU A 120 -8.83 1.81 21.45
C LEU A 120 -9.01 0.31 21.24
N LEU A 121 -8.27 -0.54 21.98
CA LEU A 121 -8.44 -1.99 21.90
C LEU A 121 -9.85 -2.43 22.33
N ILE A 122 -10.41 -1.83 23.37
CA ILE A 122 -11.80 -2.09 23.80
C ILE A 122 -12.79 -1.66 22.70
N LEU A 123 -12.58 -0.50 22.08
CA LEU A 123 -13.40 -0.02 20.97
C LEU A 123 -13.35 -0.99 19.76
N PHE A 124 -12.20 -1.65 19.53
CA PHE A 124 -12.02 -2.66 18.48
C PHE A 124 -12.55 -4.05 18.89
N GLY A 125 -13.17 -4.18 20.04
CA GLY A 125 -13.84 -5.41 20.49
C GLY A 125 -12.97 -6.34 21.34
N ALA A 126 -11.89 -5.84 21.96
CA ALA A 126 -11.06 -6.65 22.84
C ALA A 126 -11.82 -7.02 24.12
N SER A 127 -11.93 -8.33 24.40
CA SER A 127 -12.36 -8.86 25.70
C SER A 127 -11.29 -8.64 26.76
N SER A 128 -11.65 -8.83 28.03
CA SER A 128 -10.70 -8.72 29.15
C SER A 128 -9.52 -9.70 28.99
N GLU A 129 -9.77 -10.89 28.46
CA GLU A 129 -8.73 -11.89 28.18
C GLU A 129 -7.85 -11.45 27.00
N ALA A 130 -8.44 -11.01 25.88
CA ALA A 130 -7.69 -10.53 24.73
C ALA A 130 -6.79 -9.32 25.06
N LEU A 131 -7.22 -8.46 25.97
CA LEU A 131 -6.42 -7.31 26.44
C LEU A 131 -5.11 -7.72 27.11
N THR A 132 -5.05 -8.88 27.77
CA THR A 132 -3.82 -9.36 28.42
C THR A 132 -2.69 -9.64 27.42
N TYR A 133 -3.05 -9.97 26.19
CA TYR A 133 -2.12 -10.22 25.08
C TYR A 133 -1.97 -9.00 24.15
N ALA A 134 -3.08 -8.34 23.80
CA ALA A 134 -3.09 -7.25 22.82
C ALA A 134 -2.40 -5.98 23.36
N LEU A 135 -2.63 -5.62 24.62
CA LEU A 135 -2.08 -4.38 25.19
C LEU A 135 -0.54 -4.41 25.28
N PRO A 136 0.10 -5.47 25.82
CA PRO A 136 1.56 -5.54 25.83
C PRO A 136 2.18 -5.57 24.45
N TYR A 137 1.58 -6.29 23.50
CA TYR A 137 2.03 -6.31 22.09
C TYR A 137 1.97 -4.90 21.49
N LEU A 138 0.82 -4.23 21.63
CA LEU A 138 0.60 -2.91 21.05
C LEU A 138 1.54 -1.87 21.66
N MET A 139 1.76 -1.89 22.98
CA MET A 139 2.65 -0.94 23.65
C MET A 139 4.09 -1.05 23.14
N VAL A 140 4.59 -2.27 22.92
CA VAL A 140 5.92 -2.50 22.33
C VAL A 140 5.92 -2.06 20.87
N TYR A 141 4.90 -2.43 20.09
CA TYR A 141 4.79 -2.05 18.67
C TYR A 141 4.78 -0.52 18.49
N LEU A 142 4.08 0.22 19.35
CA LEU A 142 3.99 1.68 19.29
C LEU A 142 5.34 2.37 19.49
N ILE A 143 6.29 1.81 20.22
CA ILE A 143 7.67 2.31 20.31
C ILE A 143 8.32 2.25 18.92
N GLY A 144 7.98 1.25 18.12
CA GLY A 144 8.41 1.10 16.73
C GLY A 144 7.74 2.03 15.71
N THR A 145 6.80 2.88 16.11
CA THR A 145 6.07 3.76 15.18
C THR A 145 7.01 4.68 14.40
N LEU A 146 7.99 5.29 15.06
CA LEU A 146 8.96 6.18 14.40
C LEU A 146 9.84 5.45 13.38
N PRO A 147 10.54 4.35 13.72
CA PRO A 147 11.33 3.61 12.73
C PRO A 147 10.47 3.03 11.61
N SER A 148 9.26 2.55 11.90
CA SER A 148 8.33 2.03 10.90
C SER A 148 7.93 3.09 9.88
N MET A 149 7.43 4.24 10.36
CA MET A 149 6.97 5.32 9.48
C MET A 149 8.12 5.91 8.65
N LEU A 150 9.30 6.04 9.21
CA LEU A 150 10.47 6.54 8.47
C LEU A 150 10.98 5.51 7.45
N SER A 151 11.01 4.22 7.79
CA SER A 151 11.41 3.16 6.86
C SER A 151 10.49 3.12 5.64
N VAL A 152 9.17 3.09 5.86
CA VAL A 152 8.17 3.02 4.79
C VAL A 152 8.08 4.36 4.03
N GLY A 153 8.03 5.48 4.75
CA GLY A 153 7.78 6.79 4.16
C GLY A 153 8.97 7.40 3.42
N MET A 154 10.22 7.05 3.79
CA MET A 154 11.42 7.55 3.12
C MET A 154 11.90 6.66 1.97
N ASN A 155 11.48 5.40 1.91
CA ASN A 155 11.83 4.47 0.82
C ASN A 155 11.43 5.01 -0.58
N PRO A 156 10.23 5.62 -0.80
CA PRO A 156 9.87 6.21 -2.08
C PRO A 156 10.86 7.26 -2.60
N PHE A 157 11.58 7.98 -1.72
CA PHE A 157 12.60 8.95 -2.13
C PHE A 157 13.89 8.29 -2.62
N ILE A 158 14.23 7.08 -2.14
CA ILE A 158 15.31 6.26 -2.69
C ILE A 158 14.96 5.86 -4.13
N ASN A 159 13.75 5.36 -4.34
CA ASN A 159 13.23 4.97 -5.65
C ASN A 159 13.14 6.17 -6.59
N ALA A 160 12.71 7.33 -6.09
CA ALA A 160 12.63 8.59 -6.83
C ALA A 160 14.01 9.13 -7.25
N GLN A 161 15.08 8.70 -6.61
CA GLN A 161 16.46 8.98 -7.04
C GLN A 161 17.01 7.96 -8.05
N GLY A 162 16.23 6.91 -8.39
CA GLY A 162 16.62 5.87 -9.35
C GLY A 162 17.34 4.67 -8.71
N TYR A 163 17.31 4.54 -7.40
CA TYR A 163 18.01 3.47 -6.66
C TYR A 163 17.04 2.37 -6.17
N SER A 164 16.16 1.87 -7.05
CA SER A 164 15.10 0.91 -6.68
C SER A 164 15.63 -0.39 -6.06
N VAL A 165 16.83 -0.85 -6.47
CA VAL A 165 17.48 -2.00 -5.83
C VAL A 165 17.84 -1.71 -4.37
N ILE A 166 18.23 -0.49 -4.04
CA ILE A 166 18.51 -0.08 -2.67
C ILE A 166 17.22 0.00 -1.85
N GLY A 167 16.14 0.54 -2.47
CA GLY A 167 14.80 0.52 -1.86
C GLY A 167 14.35 -0.91 -1.53
N MET A 168 14.53 -1.85 -2.45
CA MET A 168 14.28 -3.28 -2.21
C MET A 168 15.16 -3.83 -1.07
N THR A 169 16.45 -3.51 -1.08
CA THR A 169 17.39 -4.00 -0.05
C THR A 169 16.99 -3.56 1.35
N SER A 170 16.47 -2.34 1.51
CA SER A 170 16.00 -1.86 2.82
C SER A 170 14.81 -2.68 3.35
N VAL A 171 13.89 -3.05 2.47
CA VAL A 171 12.76 -3.94 2.82
C VAL A 171 13.25 -5.35 3.11
N ALA A 172 14.19 -5.87 2.30
CA ALA A 172 14.77 -7.19 2.51
C ALA A 172 15.50 -7.30 3.86
N ILE A 173 16.26 -6.28 4.26
CA ILE A 173 16.92 -6.23 5.58
C ILE A 173 15.87 -6.37 6.69
N GLY A 174 14.79 -5.59 6.63
CA GLY A 174 13.71 -5.67 7.62
C GLY A 174 13.04 -7.05 7.64
N ALA A 175 12.69 -7.59 6.47
CA ALA A 175 12.01 -8.88 6.36
C ALA A 175 12.88 -10.04 6.85
N VAL A 176 14.16 -10.10 6.45
CA VAL A 176 15.10 -11.15 6.89
C VAL A 176 15.39 -11.02 8.38
N ALA A 177 15.59 -9.80 8.88
CA ALA A 177 15.81 -9.58 10.31
C ALA A 177 14.62 -10.06 11.13
N ASN A 178 13.38 -9.73 10.71
CA ASN A 178 12.17 -10.18 11.40
C ASN A 178 12.07 -11.71 11.41
N LEU A 179 12.29 -12.35 10.25
CA LEU A 179 12.24 -13.80 10.10
C LEU A 179 13.21 -14.54 11.05
N LEU A 180 14.37 -13.93 11.32
CA LEU A 180 15.40 -14.49 12.23
C LEU A 180 15.14 -14.12 13.69
N LEU A 181 14.66 -12.92 13.96
CA LEU A 181 14.43 -12.41 15.32
C LEU A 181 13.15 -12.96 15.95
N ASP A 182 12.09 -13.22 15.16
CA ASP A 182 10.85 -13.79 15.67
C ASP A 182 11.07 -15.10 16.45
N PRO A 183 11.66 -16.17 15.86
CA PRO A 183 11.87 -17.41 16.61
C PRO A 183 12.81 -17.21 17.81
N LEU A 184 13.78 -16.31 17.72
CA LEU A 184 14.69 -16.00 18.82
C LEU A 184 13.95 -15.39 20.01
N PHE A 185 13.16 -14.33 19.79
CA PHE A 185 12.45 -13.62 20.87
C PHE A 185 11.21 -14.37 21.34
N ILE A 186 10.49 -15.02 20.43
CA ILE A 186 9.26 -15.75 20.79
C ILE A 186 9.58 -17.02 21.56
N PHE A 187 10.47 -17.89 21.03
CA PHE A 187 10.66 -19.25 21.52
C PHE A 187 11.93 -19.40 22.38
N VAL A 188 13.09 -18.91 21.89
CA VAL A 188 14.37 -19.11 22.59
C VAL A 188 14.44 -18.27 23.87
N LEU A 189 14.06 -16.98 23.77
CA LEU A 189 14.03 -16.07 24.93
C LEU A 189 12.71 -16.16 25.72
N GLY A 190 11.69 -16.84 25.19
CA GLY A 190 10.44 -17.09 25.87
C GLY A 190 9.55 -15.85 26.11
N PHE A 191 9.73 -14.78 25.32
CA PHE A 191 8.93 -13.55 25.47
C PHE A 191 7.52 -13.65 24.85
N GLY A 192 7.20 -14.78 24.17
CA GLY A 192 5.88 -15.02 23.59
C GLY A 192 5.47 -13.90 22.65
N ILE A 193 4.22 -13.41 22.76
CA ILE A 193 3.67 -12.36 21.88
C ILE A 193 4.44 -11.03 21.98
N ARG A 194 5.00 -10.69 23.15
CA ARG A 194 5.87 -9.50 23.30
C ARG A 194 7.15 -9.65 22.48
N GLY A 195 7.67 -10.89 22.37
CA GLY A 195 8.84 -11.22 21.56
C GLY A 195 8.60 -10.91 20.08
N ALA A 196 7.44 -11.24 19.53
CA ALA A 196 7.04 -10.88 18.16
C ALA A 196 7.05 -9.36 17.94
N ALA A 197 6.47 -8.59 18.87
CA ALA A 197 6.51 -7.13 18.78
C ALA A 197 7.92 -6.55 18.83
N ILE A 198 8.79 -7.07 19.73
CA ILE A 198 10.20 -6.64 19.83
C ILE A 198 10.97 -6.96 18.55
N ALA A 199 10.80 -8.16 18.00
CA ALA A 199 11.44 -8.56 16.74
C ALA A 199 11.02 -7.65 15.58
N THR A 200 9.73 -7.33 15.48
CA THR A 200 9.20 -6.39 14.47
C THR A 200 9.81 -5.00 14.63
N VAL A 201 9.85 -4.44 15.84
CA VAL A 201 10.44 -3.12 16.09
C VAL A 201 11.92 -3.06 15.77
N LEU A 202 12.69 -4.07 16.16
CA LEU A 202 14.12 -4.17 15.84
C LEU A 202 14.38 -4.30 14.34
N SER A 203 13.56 -5.08 13.64
CA SER A 203 13.64 -5.24 12.18
C SER A 203 13.36 -3.93 11.45
N GLN A 204 12.37 -3.18 11.90
CA GLN A 204 12.06 -1.85 11.37
C GLN A 204 13.17 -0.84 11.69
N LEU A 205 13.79 -0.93 12.86
CA LEU A 205 14.94 -0.12 13.24
C LEU A 205 16.13 -0.38 12.33
N LEU A 206 16.44 -1.65 12.02
CA LEU A 206 17.50 -2.00 11.07
C LEU A 206 17.22 -1.47 9.67
N SER A 207 15.99 -1.59 9.21
CA SER A 207 15.54 -1.05 7.93
C SER A 207 15.70 0.46 7.87
N VAL A 208 15.23 1.20 8.88
CA VAL A 208 15.33 2.69 8.89
C VAL A 208 16.77 3.17 9.00
N VAL A 209 17.61 2.50 9.79
CA VAL A 209 19.03 2.84 9.86
C VAL A 209 19.68 2.72 8.48
N PHE A 210 19.38 1.66 7.73
CA PHE A 210 19.88 1.50 6.37
C PHE A 210 19.34 2.58 5.43
N VAL A 211 18.03 2.87 5.45
CA VAL A 211 17.39 3.93 4.65
C VAL A 211 18.02 5.29 4.93
N LEU A 212 18.15 5.67 6.20
CA LEU A 212 18.72 6.95 6.59
C LEU A 212 20.23 7.04 6.30
N TYR A 213 20.97 5.95 6.53
CA TYR A 213 22.39 5.89 6.14
C TYR A 213 22.55 6.15 4.64
N PHE A 214 21.73 5.50 3.80
CA PHE A 214 21.78 5.72 2.37
C PHE A 214 21.41 7.17 2.00
N LEU A 215 20.29 7.69 2.51
CA LEU A 215 19.79 9.02 2.16
C LEU A 215 20.68 10.16 2.72
N THR A 216 21.42 9.95 3.80
CA THR A 216 22.31 10.98 4.37
C THR A 216 23.72 10.92 3.82
N LYS A 217 24.24 9.74 3.47
CA LYS A 217 25.66 9.55 3.12
C LYS A 217 25.90 9.18 1.66
N LYS A 218 25.05 8.35 1.05
CA LYS A 218 25.32 7.71 -0.25
C LYS A 218 24.46 8.23 -1.40
N SER A 219 23.29 8.76 -1.13
CA SER A 219 22.39 9.30 -2.17
C SER A 219 22.95 10.58 -2.80
N GLU A 220 22.51 10.87 -4.02
CA GLU A 220 22.86 12.09 -4.74
C GLU A 220 22.29 13.33 -4.03
N LEU A 221 20.98 13.32 -3.77
CA LEU A 221 20.31 14.33 -2.98
C LEU A 221 20.15 13.81 -1.55
N LYS A 222 20.80 14.49 -0.61
CA LYS A 222 20.88 14.03 0.78
C LYS A 222 19.75 14.62 1.62
N VAL A 223 19.18 13.78 2.48
CA VAL A 223 18.27 14.25 3.53
C VAL A 223 19.05 14.95 4.63
N ARG A 224 18.50 16.03 5.11
CA ARG A 224 19.03 16.81 6.24
C ARG A 224 17.89 17.41 7.06
N LEU A 225 18.18 17.86 8.25
CA LEU A 225 17.22 18.63 9.03
C LEU A 225 16.97 19.99 8.37
N LEU A 226 15.73 20.46 8.48
CA LEU A 226 15.34 21.77 7.95
C LEU A 226 16.05 22.89 8.68
N HIS A 227 16.60 23.83 7.93
CA HIS A 227 17.07 25.09 8.48
C HIS A 227 15.90 26.05 8.74
N LYS A 228 16.04 26.94 9.74
CA LYS A 228 14.99 27.90 10.12
C LYS A 228 14.52 28.76 8.95
N ASP A 229 15.43 29.15 8.09
CA ASP A 229 15.15 29.98 6.91
C ASP A 229 14.35 29.29 5.81
N GLU A 230 14.31 27.97 5.84
CA GLU A 230 13.56 27.13 4.88
C GLU A 230 12.09 26.92 5.30
N ILE A 231 11.76 27.13 6.59
CA ILE A 231 10.43 26.85 7.17
C ILE A 231 9.28 27.51 6.38
N PRO A 232 9.33 28.79 5.96
CA PRO A 232 8.22 29.40 5.22
C PRO A 232 7.92 28.71 3.88
N LYS A 233 8.98 28.27 3.17
CA LYS A 233 8.85 27.50 1.92
C LYS A 233 8.31 26.09 2.19
N CYS A 234 8.73 25.48 3.28
CA CYS A 234 8.32 24.13 3.68
C CYS A 234 6.83 24.03 4.00
N ILE A 235 6.19 25.08 4.53
CA ILE A 235 4.75 25.12 4.77
C ILE A 235 3.96 24.91 3.47
N ASN A 236 4.36 25.55 2.38
CA ASN A 236 3.73 25.37 1.08
C ASN A 236 3.96 23.97 0.51
N TYR A 237 5.17 23.41 0.68
CA TYR A 237 5.45 22.04 0.28
C TYR A 237 4.68 21.04 1.15
N ALA A 238 4.55 21.26 2.45
CA ALA A 238 3.77 20.43 3.36
C ALA A 238 2.30 20.31 2.91
N LYS A 239 1.66 21.45 2.57
CA LYS A 239 0.29 21.45 2.00
C LYS A 239 0.21 20.64 0.70
N ASN A 240 1.21 20.78 -0.16
CA ASN A 240 1.24 20.06 -1.43
C ASN A 240 1.44 18.57 -1.24
N ILE A 241 2.36 18.16 -0.36
CA ILE A 241 2.65 16.78 0.01
C ILE A 241 1.39 16.13 0.59
N THR A 242 0.80 16.74 1.62
CA THR A 242 -0.43 16.25 2.26
C THR A 242 -1.56 16.11 1.25
N SER A 243 -1.82 17.15 0.45
CA SER A 243 -2.90 17.11 -0.53
C SER A 243 -2.72 16.02 -1.59
N LEU A 244 -1.48 15.73 -2.03
CA LEU A 244 -1.23 14.66 -2.99
C LEU A 244 -1.31 13.28 -2.34
N GLY A 245 -0.76 13.14 -1.13
CA GLY A 245 -0.79 11.90 -0.38
C GLY A 245 -2.17 11.51 0.15
N THR A 246 -3.07 12.50 0.33
CA THR A 246 -4.45 12.28 0.78
C THR A 246 -5.20 11.28 -0.12
N ALA A 247 -4.93 11.25 -1.42
CA ALA A 247 -5.55 10.27 -2.32
C ALA A 247 -5.21 8.81 -1.93
N GLY A 248 -3.93 8.53 -1.63
CA GLY A 248 -3.50 7.20 -1.18
C GLY A 248 -3.97 6.88 0.24
N PHE A 249 -3.95 7.86 1.13
CA PHE A 249 -4.46 7.75 2.49
C PHE A 249 -5.95 7.38 2.52
N ILE A 250 -6.77 8.10 1.76
CA ILE A 250 -8.20 7.80 1.60
C ILE A 250 -8.40 6.41 1.04
N MET A 251 -7.65 6.03 0.01
CA MET A 251 -7.76 4.71 -0.61
C MET A 251 -7.48 3.58 0.38
N GLN A 252 -6.51 3.75 1.27
CA GLN A 252 -6.16 2.75 2.29
C GLN A 252 -7.25 2.63 3.37
N ILE A 253 -7.76 3.76 3.88
CA ILE A 253 -8.83 3.76 4.89
C ILE A 253 -10.13 3.23 4.29
N THR A 254 -10.48 3.63 3.07
CA THR A 254 -11.72 3.19 2.43
C THR A 254 -11.70 1.72 2.05
N ASN A 255 -10.53 1.11 1.80
CA ASN A 255 -10.44 -0.34 1.64
C ASN A 255 -10.85 -1.08 2.93
N SER A 256 -10.41 -0.61 4.10
CA SER A 256 -10.83 -1.16 5.39
C SER A 256 -12.34 -0.98 5.61
N LEU A 257 -12.88 0.20 5.29
CA LEU A 257 -14.32 0.46 5.38
C LEU A 257 -15.13 -0.51 4.50
N VAL A 258 -14.72 -0.71 3.25
CA VAL A 258 -15.37 -1.66 2.33
C VAL A 258 -15.34 -3.07 2.90
N THR A 259 -14.21 -3.52 3.45
CA THR A 259 -14.10 -4.85 4.07
C THR A 259 -15.08 -5.02 5.23
N ILE A 260 -15.20 -4.00 6.10
CA ILE A 260 -16.17 -4.01 7.22
C ILE A 260 -17.61 -4.10 6.67
N CYS A 261 -17.96 -3.28 5.69
CA CYS A 261 -19.29 -3.31 5.08
C CYS A 261 -19.61 -4.67 4.44
N CYS A 262 -18.67 -5.24 3.68
CA CYS A 262 -18.84 -6.55 3.07
C CYS A 262 -19.04 -7.64 4.13
N ASN A 263 -18.21 -7.68 5.17
CA ASN A 263 -18.33 -8.66 6.25
C ASN A 263 -19.65 -8.54 7.00
N ASN A 264 -20.10 -7.31 7.29
CA ASN A 264 -21.40 -7.09 7.97
C ASN A 264 -22.58 -7.58 7.13
N VAL A 265 -22.57 -7.34 5.82
CA VAL A 265 -23.66 -7.80 4.95
C VAL A 265 -23.58 -9.32 4.76
N LEU A 266 -22.39 -9.88 4.58
CA LEU A 266 -22.20 -11.34 4.41
C LEU A 266 -22.57 -12.12 5.67
N SER A 267 -22.28 -11.61 6.87
CA SER A 267 -22.68 -12.26 8.12
C SER A 267 -24.20 -12.43 8.23
N VAL A 268 -24.97 -11.45 7.75
CA VAL A 268 -26.44 -11.48 7.78
C VAL A 268 -27.02 -12.32 6.63
N THR A 269 -26.44 -12.23 5.42
CA THR A 269 -27.02 -12.83 4.21
C THR A 269 -26.55 -14.24 3.93
N GLY A 270 -25.37 -14.63 4.43
CA GLY A 270 -24.75 -15.92 4.14
C GLY A 270 -24.09 -16.63 5.33
N GLY A 271 -24.02 -15.95 6.49
CA GLY A 271 -23.38 -16.48 7.69
C GLY A 271 -21.85 -16.52 7.61
N ASP A 272 -21.22 -17.14 8.62
CA ASP A 272 -19.76 -17.16 8.81
C ASP A 272 -18.99 -17.82 7.67
N ILE A 273 -19.62 -18.76 6.96
CA ILE A 273 -18.99 -19.41 5.81
C ILE A 273 -18.67 -18.41 4.69
N TYR A 274 -19.54 -17.44 4.43
CA TYR A 274 -19.31 -16.43 3.41
C TYR A 274 -18.33 -15.33 3.83
N ILE A 275 -18.12 -15.12 5.12
CA ILE A 275 -17.00 -14.31 5.64
C ILE A 275 -15.68 -15.02 5.33
N SER A 276 -15.61 -16.34 5.52
CA SER A 276 -14.45 -17.16 5.17
C SER A 276 -14.18 -17.16 3.66
N VAL A 277 -15.24 -17.28 2.84
CA VAL A 277 -15.17 -17.14 1.38
C VAL A 277 -14.59 -15.79 0.99
N MET A 278 -15.09 -14.67 1.56
CA MET A 278 -14.58 -13.32 1.27
C MET A 278 -13.12 -13.16 1.69
N THR A 279 -12.70 -13.79 2.78
CA THR A 279 -11.31 -13.76 3.24
C THR A 279 -10.39 -14.44 2.22
N ILE A 280 -10.79 -15.58 1.66
CA ILE A 280 -10.02 -16.28 0.61
C ILE A 280 -9.99 -15.42 -0.66
N VAL A 281 -11.14 -14.90 -1.11
CA VAL A 281 -11.23 -14.01 -2.28
C VAL A 281 -10.33 -12.79 -2.13
N SER A 282 -10.32 -12.16 -0.94
CA SER A 282 -9.45 -11.02 -0.63
C SER A 282 -7.96 -11.39 -0.63
N SER A 283 -7.61 -12.61 -0.19
CA SER A 283 -6.23 -13.12 -0.20
C SER A 283 -5.74 -13.38 -1.63
N VAL A 284 -6.57 -13.99 -2.48
CA VAL A 284 -6.28 -14.15 -3.91
C VAL A 284 -6.11 -12.78 -4.57
N ARG A 285 -7.01 -11.84 -4.26
CA ARG A 285 -6.93 -10.47 -4.75
C ARG A 285 -5.59 -9.81 -4.38
N GLN A 286 -5.18 -9.87 -3.12
CA GLN A 286 -3.92 -9.28 -2.67
C GLN A 286 -2.72 -9.87 -3.43
N LEU A 287 -2.70 -11.19 -3.64
CA LEU A 287 -1.65 -11.86 -4.40
C LEU A 287 -1.58 -11.34 -5.84
N VAL A 288 -2.73 -11.21 -6.50
CA VAL A 288 -2.83 -10.80 -7.91
C VAL A 288 -2.55 -9.29 -8.07
N GLU A 289 -2.97 -8.45 -7.12
CA GLU A 289 -2.74 -7.00 -7.18
C GLU A 289 -1.30 -6.58 -6.86
N THR A 290 -0.55 -7.39 -6.12
CA THR A 290 0.83 -7.07 -5.69
C THR A 290 1.76 -6.69 -6.84
N PRO A 291 1.84 -7.43 -7.97
CA PRO A 291 2.65 -7.02 -9.11
C PRO A 291 2.15 -5.75 -9.80
N ILE A 292 0.84 -5.52 -9.81
CA ILE A 292 0.24 -4.31 -10.38
C ILE A 292 0.68 -3.08 -9.57
N TYR A 293 0.67 -3.18 -8.24
CA TYR A 293 1.19 -2.12 -7.36
C TYR A 293 2.69 -1.88 -7.62
N ALA A 294 3.48 -2.92 -7.74
CA ALA A 294 4.92 -2.79 -8.01
C ALA A 294 5.21 -2.08 -9.34
N MET A 295 4.45 -2.40 -10.42
CA MET A 295 4.56 -1.73 -11.72
C MET A 295 4.17 -0.25 -11.62
N ASN A 296 3.10 0.07 -10.91
CA ASN A 296 2.63 1.44 -10.70
C ASN A 296 3.64 2.28 -9.90
N GLU A 297 4.10 1.78 -8.77
CA GLU A 297 5.06 2.47 -7.91
C GLU A 297 6.44 2.61 -8.59
N GLY A 298 6.88 1.62 -9.37
CA GLY A 298 8.11 1.68 -10.17
C GLY A 298 8.02 2.69 -11.30
N THR A 299 6.85 2.88 -11.89
CA THR A 299 6.65 3.83 -13.01
C THR A 299 6.44 5.26 -12.53
N SER A 300 5.90 5.47 -11.33
CA SER A 300 5.57 6.78 -10.80
C SER A 300 6.75 7.79 -10.81
N PRO A 301 7.97 7.46 -10.35
CA PRO A 301 9.10 8.36 -10.42
C PRO A 301 9.51 8.74 -11.85
N ILE A 302 9.35 7.79 -12.80
CA ILE A 302 9.70 8.00 -14.22
C ILE A 302 8.73 8.99 -14.86
N LEU A 303 7.41 8.82 -14.59
CA LEU A 303 6.38 9.76 -15.03
C LEU A 303 6.62 11.15 -14.47
N SER A 304 6.81 11.24 -13.15
CA SER A 304 7.00 12.51 -12.44
C SER A 304 8.24 13.26 -12.90
N TYR A 305 9.37 12.56 -13.06
CA TYR A 305 10.62 13.14 -13.52
C TYR A 305 10.50 13.71 -14.94
N ASN A 306 9.99 12.88 -15.88
CA ASN A 306 9.88 13.31 -17.28
C ASN A 306 8.81 14.40 -17.48
N TYR A 307 7.77 14.42 -16.66
CA TYR A 307 6.81 15.50 -16.64
C TYR A 307 7.45 16.82 -16.15
N GLY A 308 8.24 16.75 -15.08
CA GLY A 308 9.00 17.89 -14.58
C GLY A 308 10.04 18.41 -15.58
N ALA A 309 10.69 17.50 -16.33
CA ALA A 309 11.67 17.80 -17.37
C ALA A 309 11.05 18.31 -18.69
N VAL A 310 9.71 18.49 -18.76
CA VAL A 310 8.98 18.92 -19.95
C VAL A 310 9.27 18.01 -21.15
N ARG A 311 9.21 16.69 -20.92
CA ARG A 311 9.42 15.66 -21.97
C ARG A 311 8.13 14.85 -22.22
N PRO A 312 7.10 15.48 -22.83
CA PRO A 312 5.77 14.87 -22.93
C PRO A 312 5.73 13.57 -23.74
N ALA A 313 6.58 13.44 -24.77
CA ALA A 313 6.68 12.20 -25.54
C ALA A 313 7.12 11.00 -24.67
N ARG A 314 8.07 11.21 -23.73
CA ARG A 314 8.50 10.18 -22.77
C ARG A 314 7.43 9.85 -21.75
N VAL A 315 6.68 10.85 -21.29
CA VAL A 315 5.52 10.65 -20.39
C VAL A 315 4.46 9.79 -21.06
N ARG A 316 4.06 10.13 -22.31
CA ARG A 316 3.09 9.32 -23.08
C ARG A 316 3.58 7.89 -23.29
N LYS A 317 4.85 7.71 -23.64
CA LYS A 317 5.44 6.37 -23.79
C LYS A 317 5.42 5.59 -22.46
N ALA A 318 5.70 6.25 -21.34
CA ALA A 318 5.66 5.61 -20.02
C ALA A 318 4.23 5.17 -19.63
N ILE A 319 3.21 6.00 -19.89
CA ILE A 319 1.80 5.64 -19.69
C ILE A 319 1.43 4.44 -20.56
N LEU A 320 1.81 4.43 -21.83
CA LEU A 320 1.52 3.33 -22.76
C LEU A 320 2.19 2.03 -22.30
N VAL A 321 3.48 2.07 -21.97
CA VAL A 321 4.25 0.89 -21.53
C VAL A 321 3.67 0.35 -20.22
N LEU A 322 3.37 1.21 -19.25
CA LEU A 322 2.72 0.82 -17.99
C LEU A 322 1.39 0.12 -18.29
N GLY A 323 0.54 0.73 -19.13
CA GLY A 323 -0.76 0.17 -19.51
C GLY A 323 -0.63 -1.20 -20.17
N MET A 324 0.27 -1.35 -21.14
CA MET A 324 0.51 -2.64 -21.79
C MET A 324 1.01 -3.71 -20.82
N MET A 325 1.94 -3.36 -19.92
CA MET A 325 2.48 -4.32 -18.94
C MET A 325 1.40 -4.78 -17.96
N ILE A 326 0.62 -3.86 -17.40
CA ILE A 326 -0.45 -4.19 -16.46
C ILE A 326 -1.53 -5.03 -17.16
N LEU A 327 -2.02 -4.58 -18.33
CA LEU A 327 -3.08 -5.30 -19.05
C LEU A 327 -2.63 -6.70 -19.48
N ALA A 328 -1.38 -6.86 -19.96
CA ALA A 328 -0.83 -8.17 -20.32
C ALA A 328 -0.76 -9.11 -19.11
N TYR A 329 -0.24 -8.60 -17.98
CA TYR A 329 -0.19 -9.35 -16.72
C TYR A 329 -1.60 -9.75 -16.24
N THR A 330 -2.52 -8.79 -16.23
CA THR A 330 -3.90 -9.02 -15.76
C THR A 330 -4.65 -9.99 -16.67
N ALA A 331 -4.46 -9.93 -17.99
CA ALA A 331 -5.07 -10.88 -18.90
C ALA A 331 -4.62 -12.32 -18.59
N VAL A 332 -3.34 -12.54 -18.29
CA VAL A 332 -2.82 -13.85 -17.87
C VAL A 332 -3.43 -14.28 -16.53
N MET A 333 -3.39 -13.42 -15.51
CA MET A 333 -3.91 -13.75 -14.18
C MET A 333 -5.41 -13.96 -14.19
N TRP A 334 -6.16 -13.13 -14.92
CA TRP A 334 -7.60 -13.28 -15.07
C TRP A 334 -7.96 -14.60 -15.77
N SER A 335 -7.22 -14.97 -16.81
CA SER A 335 -7.38 -16.28 -17.46
C SER A 335 -7.13 -17.44 -16.47
N LEU A 336 -6.09 -17.34 -15.64
CA LEU A 336 -5.81 -18.36 -14.61
C LEU A 336 -6.93 -18.44 -13.56
N ILE A 337 -7.47 -17.31 -13.12
CA ILE A 337 -8.57 -17.26 -12.16
C ILE A 337 -9.82 -17.94 -12.72
N ILE A 338 -10.14 -17.74 -14.00
CA ILE A 338 -11.32 -18.32 -14.64
C ILE A 338 -11.11 -19.80 -14.96
N LEU A 339 -9.93 -20.18 -15.47
CA LEU A 339 -9.67 -21.55 -15.94
C LEU A 339 -9.36 -22.54 -14.80
N VAL A 340 -8.67 -22.08 -13.75
CA VAL A 340 -8.22 -22.94 -12.64
C VAL A 340 -8.49 -22.34 -11.25
N PRO A 341 -9.71 -21.85 -10.96
CA PRO A 341 -10.03 -21.18 -9.71
C PRO A 341 -9.76 -22.07 -8.48
N GLY A 342 -10.09 -23.37 -8.58
CA GLY A 342 -9.89 -24.30 -7.49
C GLY A 342 -8.43 -24.47 -7.07
N THR A 343 -7.48 -24.37 -7.98
CA THR A 343 -6.04 -24.46 -7.67
C THR A 343 -5.59 -23.24 -6.86
N LEU A 344 -6.04 -22.05 -7.23
CA LEU A 344 -5.72 -20.80 -6.50
C LEU A 344 -6.33 -20.80 -5.10
N ILE A 345 -7.56 -21.26 -4.96
CA ILE A 345 -8.27 -21.34 -3.66
C ILE A 345 -7.57 -22.34 -2.74
N ARG A 346 -7.12 -23.49 -3.27
CA ARG A 346 -6.42 -24.54 -2.49
C ARG A 346 -5.08 -24.09 -1.90
N ILE A 347 -4.52 -22.99 -2.34
CA ILE A 347 -3.35 -22.35 -1.70
C ILE A 347 -3.71 -21.89 -0.27
N PHE A 348 -4.99 -21.53 -0.04
CA PHE A 348 -5.45 -20.93 1.21
C PHE A 348 -6.27 -21.87 2.10
N THR A 349 -6.89 -22.92 1.52
CA THR A 349 -7.70 -23.88 2.27
C THR A 349 -7.65 -25.27 1.67
N SER A 350 -7.65 -26.28 2.53
CA SER A 350 -7.80 -27.71 2.14
C SER A 350 -9.25 -28.22 2.25
N ASP A 351 -10.16 -27.41 2.80
CA ASP A 351 -11.57 -27.77 2.95
C ASP A 351 -12.28 -27.77 1.60
N THR A 352 -12.73 -28.93 1.15
CA THR A 352 -13.35 -29.13 -0.16
C THR A 352 -14.69 -28.40 -0.28
N SER A 353 -15.47 -28.30 0.80
CA SER A 353 -16.75 -27.59 0.79
C SER A 353 -16.54 -26.09 0.61
N LEU A 354 -15.60 -25.53 1.36
CA LEU A 354 -15.23 -24.11 1.27
C LEU A 354 -14.63 -23.76 -0.11
N VAL A 355 -13.88 -24.70 -0.73
CA VAL A 355 -13.38 -24.52 -2.11
C VAL A 355 -14.56 -24.41 -3.08
N GLN A 356 -15.57 -25.29 -2.97
CA GLN A 356 -16.74 -25.29 -3.87
C GLN A 356 -17.55 -23.99 -3.74
N ASP A 357 -17.77 -23.49 -2.52
CA ASP A 357 -18.49 -22.25 -2.27
C ASP A 357 -17.71 -21.01 -2.73
N THR A 358 -16.37 -21.08 -2.67
CA THR A 358 -15.51 -19.95 -3.06
C THR A 358 -15.37 -19.80 -4.58
N ILE A 359 -15.44 -20.87 -5.37
CA ILE A 359 -15.28 -20.80 -6.85
C ILE A 359 -16.26 -19.81 -7.49
N PRO A 360 -17.60 -19.89 -7.27
CA PRO A 360 -18.51 -18.93 -7.89
C PRO A 360 -18.33 -17.52 -7.37
N ALA A 361 -17.99 -17.33 -6.09
CA ALA A 361 -17.73 -16.03 -5.50
C ALA A 361 -16.48 -15.38 -6.12
N LEU A 362 -15.40 -16.16 -6.30
CA LEU A 362 -14.16 -15.70 -6.94
C LEU A 362 -14.42 -15.26 -8.38
N ASN A 363 -15.13 -16.07 -9.17
CA ASN A 363 -15.46 -15.75 -10.55
C ASN A 363 -16.31 -14.48 -10.67
N GLN A 364 -17.28 -14.31 -9.77
CA GLN A 364 -18.11 -13.09 -9.72
C GLN A 364 -17.27 -11.86 -9.34
N TYR A 365 -16.43 -11.96 -8.32
CA TYR A 365 -15.61 -10.87 -7.85
C TYR A 365 -14.60 -10.38 -8.89
N PHE A 366 -14.03 -11.30 -9.67
CA PHE A 366 -13.05 -10.99 -10.71
C PHE A 366 -13.66 -10.82 -12.12
N ALA A 367 -14.99 -10.83 -12.27
CA ALA A 367 -15.66 -10.75 -13.58
C ALA A 367 -15.22 -9.54 -14.42
N ALA A 368 -14.95 -8.40 -13.79
CA ALA A 368 -14.52 -7.17 -14.46
C ALA A 368 -13.13 -6.68 -13.97
N PHE A 369 -12.21 -7.62 -13.70
CA PHE A 369 -10.91 -7.33 -13.11
C PHE A 369 -10.07 -6.38 -13.98
N ILE A 370 -10.10 -6.55 -15.28
CA ILE A 370 -9.40 -5.69 -16.27
C ILE A 370 -9.76 -4.19 -16.09
N PHE A 371 -11.01 -3.86 -15.74
CA PHE A 371 -11.42 -2.48 -15.53
C PHE A 371 -10.83 -1.84 -14.28
N MET A 372 -10.42 -2.66 -13.31
CA MET A 372 -9.69 -2.19 -12.13
C MET A 372 -8.31 -1.64 -12.51
N ASP A 373 -7.64 -2.24 -13.49
CA ASP A 373 -6.35 -1.77 -13.98
C ASP A 373 -6.42 -0.37 -14.57
N LEU A 374 -7.53 -0.07 -15.26
CA LEU A 374 -7.77 1.25 -15.81
C LEU A 374 -7.76 2.32 -14.71
N GLN A 375 -8.32 1.98 -13.54
CA GLN A 375 -8.25 2.86 -12.38
C GLN A 375 -6.83 3.00 -11.84
N TYR A 376 -6.08 1.90 -11.69
CA TYR A 376 -4.71 1.96 -11.19
C TYR A 376 -3.80 2.77 -12.10
N ILE A 377 -3.90 2.60 -13.40
CA ILE A 377 -3.16 3.40 -14.40
C ILE A 377 -3.53 4.88 -14.27
N GLY A 378 -4.83 5.21 -14.29
CA GLY A 378 -5.31 6.58 -14.19
C GLY A 378 -4.89 7.26 -12.88
N GLN A 379 -5.03 6.57 -11.75
CA GLN A 379 -4.62 7.06 -10.43
C GLN A 379 -3.11 7.31 -10.34
N THR A 380 -2.31 6.38 -10.86
CA THR A 380 -0.84 6.53 -10.88
C THR A 380 -0.43 7.73 -11.71
N VAL A 381 -1.05 7.94 -12.87
CA VAL A 381 -0.80 9.09 -13.72
C VAL A 381 -1.21 10.38 -13.01
N PHE A 382 -2.41 10.48 -12.46
CA PHE A 382 -2.86 11.67 -11.72
C PHE A 382 -1.93 12.01 -10.56
N LYS A 383 -1.54 11.03 -9.76
CA LYS A 383 -0.63 11.20 -8.63
C LYS A 383 0.76 11.65 -9.09
N SER A 384 1.32 11.00 -10.13
CA SER A 384 2.65 11.28 -10.65
C SER A 384 2.75 12.64 -11.33
N LEU A 385 1.67 13.15 -11.93
CA LEU A 385 1.62 14.46 -12.59
C LEU A 385 1.05 15.56 -11.68
N ASN A 386 0.95 15.30 -10.36
CA ASN A 386 0.45 16.25 -9.36
C ASN A 386 -1.00 16.73 -9.59
N LYS A 387 -1.85 15.87 -10.17
CA LYS A 387 -3.27 16.14 -10.40
C LYS A 387 -4.09 15.75 -9.16
N LYS A 388 -3.92 16.49 -8.08
CA LYS A 388 -4.45 16.20 -6.74
C LYS A 388 -5.96 16.01 -6.70
N LYS A 389 -6.70 16.94 -7.34
CA LYS A 389 -8.18 16.91 -7.33
C LYS A 389 -8.72 15.63 -7.94
N GLN A 390 -8.19 15.24 -9.10
CA GLN A 390 -8.57 14.02 -9.80
C GLN A 390 -8.18 12.79 -8.99
N ALA A 391 -6.97 12.76 -8.43
CA ALA A 391 -6.50 11.64 -7.62
C ALA A 391 -7.40 11.40 -6.40
N ILE A 392 -7.77 12.46 -5.66
CA ILE A 392 -8.65 12.38 -4.48
C ILE A 392 -10.07 11.98 -4.91
N PHE A 393 -10.61 12.64 -5.95
CA PHE A 393 -11.97 12.38 -6.42
C PHE A 393 -12.17 10.92 -6.80
N PHE A 394 -11.28 10.33 -7.62
CA PHE A 394 -11.41 8.93 -8.04
C PHE A 394 -11.12 7.93 -6.94
N SER A 395 -10.31 8.29 -5.93
CA SER A 395 -10.14 7.44 -4.74
C SER A 395 -11.43 7.30 -3.94
N LEU A 396 -12.19 8.40 -3.79
CA LEU A 396 -13.48 8.41 -3.09
C LEU A 396 -14.59 7.81 -3.94
N LEU A 397 -14.67 8.21 -5.23
CA LEU A 397 -15.76 7.83 -6.12
C LEU A 397 -15.97 6.32 -6.14
N ARG A 398 -14.91 5.56 -6.41
CA ARG A 398 -15.05 4.10 -6.56
C ARG A 398 -15.44 3.42 -5.25
N LYS A 399 -14.69 3.69 -4.18
CA LYS A 399 -14.85 2.94 -2.92
C LYS A 399 -16.03 3.42 -2.09
N VAL A 400 -16.14 4.72 -1.86
CA VAL A 400 -17.16 5.29 -0.97
C VAL A 400 -18.49 5.49 -1.68
N PHE A 401 -18.47 6.05 -2.89
CA PHE A 401 -19.72 6.40 -3.57
C PHE A 401 -20.28 5.29 -4.45
N ILE A 402 -19.51 4.29 -4.84
CA ILE A 402 -20.00 3.18 -5.66
C ILE A 402 -20.00 1.87 -4.87
N VAL A 403 -18.83 1.37 -4.37
CA VAL A 403 -18.76 0.05 -3.73
C VAL A 403 -19.62 -0.02 -2.47
N VAL A 404 -19.46 0.93 -1.53
CA VAL A 404 -20.19 0.86 -0.26
C VAL A 404 -21.70 0.87 -0.48
N PRO A 405 -22.31 1.80 -1.25
CA PRO A 405 -23.73 1.74 -1.53
C PRO A 405 -24.17 0.45 -2.25
N LEU A 406 -23.42 -0.03 -3.24
CA LEU A 406 -23.75 -1.27 -3.95
C LEU A 406 -23.69 -2.49 -3.04
N THR A 407 -22.76 -2.52 -2.07
CA THR A 407 -22.64 -3.62 -1.09
C THR A 407 -23.91 -3.78 -0.25
N TYR A 408 -24.70 -2.71 -0.04
CA TYR A 408 -26.00 -2.79 0.63
C TYR A 408 -27.18 -2.89 -0.37
N LEU A 409 -27.16 -2.11 -1.44
CA LEU A 409 -28.27 -2.02 -2.39
C LEU A 409 -28.48 -3.34 -3.15
N MET A 410 -27.41 -3.96 -3.64
CA MET A 410 -27.53 -5.20 -4.43
C MET A 410 -28.07 -6.40 -3.61
N PRO A 411 -27.56 -6.68 -2.37
CA PRO A 411 -28.10 -7.74 -1.55
C PRO A 411 -29.53 -7.54 -1.09
N TYR A 412 -29.88 -6.32 -0.65
CA TYR A 412 -31.16 -6.06 0.01
C TYR A 412 -32.23 -5.54 -0.95
N ALA A 413 -31.95 -4.50 -1.76
CA ALA A 413 -32.94 -3.92 -2.64
C ALA A 413 -33.15 -4.72 -3.94
N LEU A 414 -32.07 -5.31 -4.49
CA LEU A 414 -32.16 -6.17 -5.68
C LEU A 414 -32.30 -7.66 -5.34
N HIS A 415 -32.43 -7.99 -4.07
CA HIS A 415 -32.61 -9.36 -3.55
C HIS A 415 -31.55 -10.37 -4.04
N MET A 416 -30.32 -9.92 -4.29
CA MET A 416 -29.24 -10.77 -4.79
C MET A 416 -28.50 -11.55 -3.68
N GLY A 417 -28.77 -11.25 -2.39
CA GLY A 417 -28.12 -11.90 -1.26
C GLY A 417 -26.61 -11.78 -1.31
N THR A 418 -25.91 -12.87 -0.98
CA THR A 418 -24.42 -12.91 -0.96
C THR A 418 -23.81 -12.57 -2.33
N ARG A 419 -24.44 -12.96 -3.44
CA ARG A 419 -23.96 -12.66 -4.80
C ARG A 419 -23.86 -11.17 -5.04
N GLY A 420 -24.78 -10.37 -4.48
CA GLY A 420 -24.76 -8.91 -4.59
C GLY A 420 -23.51 -8.30 -3.99
N VAL A 421 -23.01 -8.83 -2.87
CA VAL A 421 -21.78 -8.35 -2.24
C VAL A 421 -20.57 -8.59 -3.14
N PHE A 422 -20.43 -9.79 -3.73
CA PHE A 422 -19.33 -10.13 -4.62
C PHE A 422 -19.38 -9.36 -5.96
N LEU A 423 -20.56 -9.00 -6.45
CA LEU A 423 -20.73 -8.25 -7.68
C LEU A 423 -20.57 -6.72 -7.50
N ALA A 424 -20.63 -6.20 -6.28
CA ALA A 424 -20.44 -4.77 -6.03
C ALA A 424 -19.07 -4.26 -6.51
N GLU A 425 -18.01 -5.04 -6.31
CA GLU A 425 -16.64 -4.69 -6.73
C GLU A 425 -16.49 -4.64 -8.27
N PRO A 426 -16.85 -5.69 -9.05
CA PRO A 426 -16.75 -5.61 -10.52
C PRO A 426 -17.62 -4.52 -11.14
N VAL A 427 -18.83 -4.26 -10.64
CA VAL A 427 -19.65 -3.15 -11.13
C VAL A 427 -18.94 -1.81 -10.88
N SER A 428 -18.36 -1.64 -9.71
CA SER A 428 -17.59 -0.43 -9.39
C SER A 428 -16.33 -0.29 -10.24
N ASN A 429 -15.67 -1.40 -10.58
CA ASN A 429 -14.49 -1.41 -11.45
C ASN A 429 -14.85 -0.93 -12.86
N VAL A 430 -15.97 -1.42 -13.44
CA VAL A 430 -16.45 -0.97 -14.75
C VAL A 430 -16.74 0.53 -14.73
N ILE A 431 -17.52 1.01 -13.78
CA ILE A 431 -17.93 2.41 -13.72
C ILE A 431 -16.74 3.31 -13.32
N GLY A 432 -16.17 3.07 -12.15
CA GLY A 432 -15.12 3.92 -11.59
C GLY A 432 -13.79 3.82 -12.34
N GLY A 433 -13.40 2.61 -12.76
CA GLY A 433 -12.18 2.38 -13.54
C GLY A 433 -12.25 3.04 -14.92
N SER A 434 -13.33 2.83 -15.65
CA SER A 434 -13.53 3.47 -16.97
C SER A 434 -13.57 4.98 -16.86
N LEU A 435 -14.34 5.55 -15.92
CA LEU A 435 -14.39 6.99 -15.70
C LEU A 435 -13.04 7.59 -15.36
N CYS A 436 -12.26 6.94 -14.49
CA CYS A 436 -10.93 7.39 -14.13
C CYS A 436 -10.00 7.43 -15.35
N PHE A 437 -9.98 6.35 -16.12
CA PHE A 437 -9.13 6.22 -17.29
C PHE A 437 -9.52 7.21 -18.41
N ILE A 438 -10.81 7.30 -18.73
CA ILE A 438 -11.33 8.26 -19.73
C ILE A 438 -10.98 9.69 -19.32
N THR A 439 -11.20 10.04 -18.05
CA THR A 439 -10.83 11.38 -17.54
C THR A 439 -9.31 11.62 -17.68
N MET A 440 -8.49 10.62 -17.40
CA MET A 440 -7.06 10.71 -17.61
C MET A 440 -6.71 10.95 -19.08
N LEU A 441 -7.30 10.21 -20.00
CA LEU A 441 -7.08 10.41 -21.44
C LEU A 441 -7.54 11.81 -21.90
N CYS A 442 -8.70 12.29 -21.44
CA CYS A 442 -9.26 13.58 -21.84
C CYS A 442 -8.55 14.79 -21.22
N THR A 443 -7.89 14.62 -20.08
CA THR A 443 -7.23 15.74 -19.40
C THR A 443 -5.72 15.75 -19.60
N VAL A 444 -5.06 14.59 -19.43
CA VAL A 444 -3.61 14.49 -19.44
C VAL A 444 -3.05 14.47 -20.89
N LEU A 445 -3.63 13.70 -21.80
CA LEU A 445 -3.09 13.63 -23.16
C LEU A 445 -3.14 14.96 -23.92
N PRO A 446 -4.25 15.77 -23.84
CA PRO A 446 -4.25 17.10 -24.45
C PRO A 446 -3.24 18.06 -23.82
N GLU A 447 -3.06 17.98 -22.49
CA GLU A 447 -2.05 18.78 -21.79
C GLU A 447 -0.64 18.44 -22.29
N LEU A 448 -0.31 17.14 -22.38
CA LEU A 448 0.98 16.68 -22.91
C LEU A 448 1.20 17.13 -24.37
N LYS A 449 0.15 17.13 -25.20
CA LYS A 449 0.24 17.66 -26.58
C LYS A 449 0.50 19.16 -26.62
N ARG A 450 -0.05 19.94 -25.66
CA ARG A 450 0.22 21.38 -25.57
C ARG A 450 1.65 21.67 -25.12
N MET A 451 2.24 20.81 -24.33
CA MET A 451 3.64 20.93 -23.87
C MET A 451 4.66 20.63 -24.99
N GLU A 452 4.23 20.01 -26.10
CA GLU A 452 5.07 19.76 -27.27
C GLU A 452 5.15 20.96 -28.24
N LYS A 453 4.18 21.86 -28.16
CA LYS A 453 4.14 23.13 -28.92
C LYS A 453 4.89 24.22 -28.18
#